data_e1a089fd3d2f0c09343f40ce19565fb9
#
_entry.id   e1a089fd3d2f0c09343f40ce19565fb9
#
_cell.length_a   1.000
_cell.length_b   1.000
_cell.length_c   1.000
_cell.angle_alpha   90.00
_cell.angle_beta   90.00
_cell.angle_gamma   90.00
#
_symmetry.space_group_name_H-M   'P 1'
#
loop_
_entity.id
_entity.type
_entity.pdbx_description
1 polymer ?
#
loop_
_entity_poly.entity_id
_entity_poly.type
_entity_poly.pdbx_seq_one_letter_code
_entity_poly.pdbx_strand_id
1 'polypeptide(L)'
;MVDTLKKSDFQEMRPGVKVPSKETILTPRFYTTDFDEMAKMDISVNEDELMAILEEFRADYNRYHFVRDEEFAQSWDHIDGDTRSLFIEFLERSCTAEFSGFLLYKELGRRLKHKSPVLAECFNLMSRDEARHAGFLNKAMSDFNLSLDLGFLTKSRKYTFFKPKFIFYATYLSEKIGYWRYITIYRHLEAHPEDRIYPIFRFFENWCQDENRHGDFFDAIMRANPQFLNDWRAKLWCKFFLLSVFATMYLNDIQRYDFYASIGLNARDYDKYVIEKTNETAARVFPVMLDVESPEFYERLELCVKNNEKLTAIASSNRPGFVKLFQKLPLYLSNGWQLLKLYLMKSIETTSMQSSVR
;
A
#
# COMPACT_ATOMS: atom_id res chain seq x y z
N MET A 1 -10.56 30.90 32.58
CA MET A 1 -10.40 30.73 31.13
C MET A 1 -10.63 29.26 30.87
N VAL A 2 -11.79 28.90 30.33
CA VAL A 2 -12.11 27.52 29.96
C VAL A 2 -11.42 27.27 28.64
N ASP A 3 -10.45 26.40 28.68
CA ASP A 3 -9.74 25.88 27.51
C ASP A 3 -10.77 25.23 26.59
N THR A 4 -11.16 25.92 25.53
CA THR A 4 -11.95 25.33 24.44
C THR A 4 -11.02 24.40 23.69
N LEU A 5 -10.89 23.15 24.17
CA LEU A 5 -10.35 22.05 23.42
C LEU A 5 -11.04 22.07 22.06
N LYS A 6 -10.30 22.38 20.99
CA LYS A 6 -10.78 22.24 19.60
C LYS A 6 -11.27 20.81 19.45
N LYS A 7 -12.59 20.64 19.28
CA LYS A 7 -13.20 19.34 19.03
C LYS A 7 -12.51 18.75 17.82
N SER A 8 -11.98 17.54 17.94
CA SER A 8 -11.36 16.87 16.78
C SER A 8 -12.44 16.67 15.70
N ASP A 9 -12.12 16.93 14.44
CA ASP A 9 -13.04 16.74 13.31
C ASP A 9 -13.33 15.26 13.08
N PHE A 10 -12.73 14.36 13.86
CA PHE A 10 -12.85 12.91 13.75
C PHE A 10 -13.70 12.34 14.89
N GLN A 11 -14.48 11.32 14.56
CA GLN A 11 -15.20 10.54 15.56
C GLN A 11 -14.21 9.73 16.39
N GLU A 12 -14.32 9.82 17.72
CA GLU A 12 -13.48 9.10 18.67
C GLU A 12 -14.27 7.96 19.34
N MET A 13 -13.62 6.82 19.55
CA MET A 13 -14.14 5.69 20.35
C MET A 13 -14.02 5.99 21.85
N ARG A 14 -12.96 6.67 22.22
CA ARG A 14 -12.61 7.18 23.56
C ARG A 14 -11.64 8.34 23.37
N PRO A 15 -11.42 9.20 24.37
CA PRO A 15 -10.55 10.37 24.24
C PRO A 15 -9.19 10.01 23.62
N GLY A 16 -8.82 10.68 22.53
CA GLY A 16 -7.57 10.47 21.80
C GLY A 16 -7.52 9.20 20.94
N VAL A 17 -8.60 8.44 20.83
CA VAL A 17 -8.63 7.22 19.99
C VAL A 17 -9.68 7.36 18.90
N LYS A 18 -9.21 7.52 17.68
CA LYS A 18 -10.03 7.70 16.48
C LYS A 18 -10.82 6.43 16.16
N VAL A 19 -12.09 6.58 15.81
CA VAL A 19 -12.85 5.52 15.14
C VAL A 19 -12.19 5.27 13.78
N PRO A 20 -11.78 4.02 13.45
CA PRO A 20 -11.20 3.72 12.16
C PRO A 20 -12.13 4.12 11.01
N SER A 21 -11.57 4.65 9.95
CA SER A 21 -12.32 5.00 8.74
C SER A 21 -13.08 3.78 8.20
N LYS A 22 -14.28 4.04 7.70
CA LYS A 22 -15.15 2.98 7.15
C LYS A 22 -14.45 2.25 6.00
N GLU A 23 -14.54 0.92 6.01
CA GLU A 23 -14.01 0.11 4.92
C GLU A 23 -14.70 0.41 3.59
N THR A 24 -13.89 0.60 2.56
CA THR A 24 -14.30 0.74 1.17
C THR A 24 -13.48 -0.22 0.30
N ILE A 25 -13.78 -0.31 -0.98
CA ILE A 25 -12.97 -1.09 -1.92
C ILE A 25 -11.52 -0.57 -2.01
N LEU A 26 -11.31 0.70 -1.64
CA LEU A 26 -10.01 1.37 -1.68
C LEU A 26 -9.25 1.34 -0.34
N THR A 27 -9.82 0.75 0.71
CA THR A 27 -9.17 0.64 2.04
C THR A 27 -8.13 -0.50 2.03
N PRO A 28 -6.97 -0.33 2.68
CA PRO A 28 -6.01 -1.42 2.86
C PRO A 28 -6.67 -2.66 3.45
N ARG A 29 -6.41 -3.82 2.87
CA ARG A 29 -7.08 -5.08 3.21
C ARG A 29 -6.24 -5.90 4.16
N PHE A 30 -6.90 -6.60 5.06
CA PHE A 30 -6.29 -7.65 5.87
C PHE A 30 -6.44 -8.98 5.14
N TYR A 31 -5.35 -9.75 5.07
CA TYR A 31 -5.30 -10.98 4.30
C TYR A 31 -5.19 -12.22 5.17
N THR A 32 -5.71 -13.32 4.65
CA THR A 32 -5.46 -14.68 5.13
C THR A 32 -5.29 -15.62 3.93
N THR A 33 -4.70 -16.79 4.16
CA THR A 33 -4.37 -17.75 3.10
C THR A 33 -4.52 -19.18 3.55
N ASP A 34 -4.31 -20.12 2.62
CA ASP A 34 -4.11 -21.53 2.93
C ASP A 34 -2.66 -21.76 3.39
N PHE A 35 -2.47 -21.78 4.71
CA PHE A 35 -1.16 -21.95 5.33
C PHE A 35 -0.57 -23.35 5.10
N ASP A 36 -1.41 -24.37 4.90
CA ASP A 36 -0.95 -25.73 4.63
C ASP A 36 -0.48 -25.88 3.18
N GLU A 37 -1.13 -25.21 2.24
CA GLU A 37 -0.65 -25.09 0.85
C GLU A 37 0.65 -24.29 0.81
N MET A 38 0.73 -23.16 1.52
CA MET A 38 1.94 -22.33 1.65
C MET A 38 3.14 -23.14 2.15
N ALA A 39 2.92 -23.99 3.12
CA ALA A 39 3.96 -24.81 3.74
C ALA A 39 4.49 -25.96 2.87
N LYS A 40 3.85 -26.23 1.73
CA LYS A 40 4.30 -27.24 0.75
C LYS A 40 5.14 -26.67 -0.37
N MET A 41 5.35 -25.35 -0.39
CA MET A 41 6.20 -24.72 -1.40
C MET A 41 7.64 -25.20 -1.29
N ASP A 42 8.21 -25.52 -2.43
CA ASP A 42 9.63 -25.83 -2.55
C ASP A 42 10.41 -24.56 -2.86
N ILE A 43 11.38 -24.24 -2.01
CA ILE A 43 12.26 -23.07 -2.16
C ILE A 43 13.70 -23.46 -2.47
N SER A 44 13.99 -24.77 -2.62
CA SER A 44 15.35 -25.30 -2.76
C SER A 44 16.10 -24.73 -3.97
N VAL A 45 15.37 -24.38 -5.03
CA VAL A 45 15.96 -23.80 -6.26
C VAL A 45 16.61 -22.43 -6.00
N ASN A 46 16.10 -21.67 -5.03
CA ASN A 46 16.57 -20.33 -4.68
C ASN A 46 17.00 -20.21 -3.21
N GLU A 47 17.34 -21.30 -2.57
CA GLU A 47 17.66 -21.33 -1.13
C GLU A 47 18.82 -20.41 -0.77
N ASP A 48 19.89 -20.40 -1.58
CA ASP A 48 21.05 -19.53 -1.36
C ASP A 48 20.69 -18.04 -1.39
N GLU A 49 19.84 -17.63 -2.33
CA GLU A 49 19.38 -16.25 -2.42
C GLU A 49 18.45 -15.90 -1.23
N LEU A 50 17.55 -16.80 -0.85
CA LEU A 50 16.69 -16.61 0.31
C LEU A 50 17.49 -16.55 1.61
N MET A 51 18.56 -17.33 1.73
CA MET A 51 19.48 -17.23 2.85
C MET A 51 20.24 -15.90 2.88
N ALA A 52 20.69 -15.39 1.75
CA ALA A 52 21.31 -14.08 1.66
C ALA A 52 20.35 -12.96 2.11
N ILE A 53 19.11 -13.00 1.63
CA ILE A 53 18.05 -12.06 2.04
C ILE A 53 17.73 -12.20 3.54
N LEU A 54 17.75 -13.42 4.09
CA LEU A 54 17.57 -13.65 5.51
C LEU A 54 18.67 -12.98 6.34
N GLU A 55 19.94 -13.03 5.90
CA GLU A 55 21.03 -12.32 6.59
C GLU A 55 20.85 -10.80 6.54
N GLU A 56 20.34 -10.26 5.42
CA GLU A 56 19.97 -8.84 5.32
C GLU A 56 18.86 -8.47 6.34
N PHE A 57 17.85 -9.32 6.52
CA PHE A 57 16.84 -9.11 7.55
C PHE A 57 17.39 -9.20 8.97
N ARG A 58 18.32 -10.13 9.22
CA ARG A 58 18.99 -10.29 10.53
C ARG A 58 19.87 -9.10 10.89
N ALA A 59 20.51 -8.48 9.89
CA ALA A 59 21.36 -7.31 10.09
C ALA A 59 20.58 -6.12 10.67
N ASP A 60 19.25 -6.02 10.38
CA ASP A 60 18.35 -5.02 10.94
C ASP A 60 18.92 -3.60 10.89
N TYR A 61 19.33 -3.16 9.70
CA TYR A 61 20.01 -1.87 9.48
C TYR A 61 19.21 -0.68 10.04
N ASN A 62 17.88 -0.80 10.10
CA ASN A 62 16.98 0.23 10.57
C ASN A 62 16.61 0.10 12.07
N ARG A 63 17.28 -0.77 12.83
CA ARG A 63 16.97 -1.02 14.24
C ARG A 63 16.87 0.24 15.09
N TYR A 64 17.75 1.21 14.84
CA TYR A 64 17.86 2.45 15.61
C TYR A 64 17.44 3.69 14.80
N HIS A 65 16.93 3.50 13.61
CA HIS A 65 16.62 4.61 12.71
C HIS A 65 15.28 5.29 13.06
N PHE A 66 14.25 4.52 13.34
CA PHE A 66 12.89 5.05 13.61
C PHE A 66 12.79 5.60 15.05
N VAL A 67 13.67 6.54 15.39
CA VAL A 67 13.71 7.20 16.69
C VAL A 67 13.29 8.66 16.51
N ARG A 68 12.30 9.07 17.30
CA ARG A 68 11.81 10.45 17.29
C ARG A 68 12.81 11.36 18.00
N ASP A 69 13.17 12.44 17.36
CA ASP A 69 14.08 13.46 17.85
C ASP A 69 13.32 14.72 18.33
N GLU A 70 14.08 15.80 18.65
CA GLU A 70 13.54 17.06 19.15
C GLU A 70 12.59 17.76 18.17
N GLU A 71 12.73 17.52 16.85
CA GLU A 71 11.84 18.07 15.83
C GLU A 71 10.39 17.63 16.02
N PHE A 72 10.15 16.42 16.54
CA PHE A 72 8.80 15.96 16.88
C PHE A 72 8.22 16.56 18.16
N ALA A 73 9.04 17.21 19.00
CA ALA A 73 8.60 17.73 20.29
C ALA A 73 7.89 19.10 20.20
N GLN A 74 7.87 19.72 19.03
CA GLN A 74 7.17 20.99 18.81
C GLN A 74 5.65 20.82 18.72
N SER A 75 4.90 21.95 18.85
CA SER A 75 3.46 21.95 18.56
C SER A 75 3.21 21.86 17.06
N TRP A 76 2.24 21.03 16.69
CA TRP A 76 1.77 20.85 15.30
C TRP A 76 0.42 21.53 15.04
N ASP A 77 0.02 22.47 15.91
CA ASP A 77 -1.25 23.21 15.80
C ASP A 77 -1.33 24.10 14.55
N HIS A 78 -0.20 24.42 13.94
CA HIS A 78 -0.13 25.16 12.68
C HIS A 78 -0.57 24.33 11.48
N ILE A 79 -0.54 22.99 11.58
CA ILE A 79 -1.18 22.10 10.60
C ILE A 79 -2.65 21.99 10.99
N ASP A 80 -3.50 22.80 10.36
CA ASP A 80 -4.92 22.89 10.69
C ASP A 80 -5.83 22.65 9.48
N GLY A 81 -7.14 22.78 9.67
CA GLY A 81 -8.15 22.68 8.63
C GLY A 81 -8.09 21.40 7.82
N ASP A 82 -8.24 21.56 6.51
CA ASP A 82 -8.27 20.43 5.57
C ASP A 82 -6.91 19.72 5.48
N THR A 83 -5.79 20.46 5.54
CA THR A 83 -4.45 19.87 5.53
C THR A 83 -4.25 18.93 6.70
N ARG A 84 -4.66 19.33 7.92
CA ARG A 84 -4.62 18.46 9.10
C ARG A 84 -5.46 17.20 8.90
N SER A 85 -6.66 17.35 8.41
CA SER A 85 -7.61 16.26 8.20
C SER A 85 -7.06 15.23 7.21
N LEU A 86 -6.55 15.70 6.08
CA LEU A 86 -5.95 14.86 5.03
C LEU A 86 -4.65 14.18 5.48
N PHE A 87 -3.83 14.90 6.27
CA PHE A 87 -2.60 14.34 6.81
C PHE A 87 -2.89 13.23 7.84
N ILE A 88 -3.85 13.42 8.74
CA ILE A 88 -4.30 12.37 9.66
C ILE A 88 -4.86 11.15 8.89
N GLU A 89 -5.62 11.38 7.82
CA GLU A 89 -6.09 10.30 6.95
C GLU A 89 -4.93 9.54 6.28
N PHE A 90 -3.91 10.26 5.83
CA PHE A 90 -2.69 9.65 5.29
C PHE A 90 -2.02 8.76 6.34
N LEU A 91 -1.79 9.26 7.55
CA LEU A 91 -1.18 8.50 8.65
C LEU A 91 -2.02 7.27 9.02
N GLU A 92 -3.35 7.40 9.13
CA GLU A 92 -4.25 6.28 9.42
C GLU A 92 -4.18 5.18 8.36
N ARG A 93 -4.22 5.57 7.09
CA ARG A 93 -4.23 4.60 5.98
C ARG A 93 -2.90 3.88 5.87
N SER A 94 -1.80 4.61 5.96
CA SER A 94 -0.46 4.03 5.98
C SER A 94 -0.29 3.12 7.19
N CYS A 95 -0.65 3.56 8.40
CA CYS A 95 -0.61 2.72 9.60
C CYS A 95 -1.46 1.44 9.46
N THR A 96 -2.64 1.54 8.83
CA THR A 96 -3.51 0.37 8.61
C THR A 96 -2.89 -0.59 7.60
N ALA A 97 -2.23 -0.10 6.55
CA ALA A 97 -1.54 -0.93 5.55
C ALA A 97 -0.38 -1.71 6.19
N GLU A 98 0.54 -1.02 6.84
CA GLU A 98 1.69 -1.61 7.55
C GLU A 98 1.23 -2.62 8.61
N PHE A 99 0.20 -2.26 9.39
CA PHE A 99 -0.36 -3.16 10.40
C PHE A 99 -1.00 -4.41 9.80
N SER A 100 -1.56 -4.33 8.60
CA SER A 100 -2.07 -5.50 7.88
C SER A 100 -0.94 -6.44 7.44
N GLY A 101 0.18 -5.89 6.97
CA GLY A 101 1.42 -6.61 6.68
C GLY A 101 1.97 -7.31 7.91
N PHE A 102 2.10 -6.58 9.02
CA PHE A 102 2.49 -7.14 10.32
C PHE A 102 1.69 -8.39 10.69
N LEU A 103 0.37 -8.33 10.62
CA LEU A 103 -0.49 -9.45 11.02
C LEU A 103 -0.33 -10.65 10.09
N LEU A 104 -0.26 -10.42 8.78
CA LEU A 104 -0.09 -11.47 7.79
C LEU A 104 1.27 -12.17 7.97
N TYR A 105 2.35 -11.41 8.02
CA TYR A 105 3.70 -11.96 8.11
C TYR A 105 3.93 -12.68 9.45
N LYS A 106 3.43 -12.13 10.55
CA LYS A 106 3.45 -12.78 11.85
C LYS A 106 2.77 -14.15 11.84
N GLU A 107 1.60 -14.25 11.23
CA GLU A 107 0.87 -15.52 11.15
C GLU A 107 1.57 -16.51 10.21
N LEU A 108 2.12 -16.05 9.08
CA LEU A 108 2.96 -16.87 8.19
C LEU A 108 4.18 -17.41 8.91
N GLY A 109 4.94 -16.56 9.62
CA GLY A 109 6.09 -16.98 10.41
C GLY A 109 5.72 -18.05 11.45
N ARG A 110 4.61 -17.85 12.16
CA ARG A 110 4.11 -18.79 13.15
C ARG A 110 3.73 -20.15 12.55
N ARG A 111 3.05 -20.16 11.41
CA ARG A 111 2.54 -21.39 10.76
C ARG A 111 3.63 -22.17 10.04
N LEU A 112 4.62 -21.50 9.50
CA LEU A 112 5.69 -22.14 8.74
C LEU A 112 6.85 -22.67 9.59
N LYS A 113 6.92 -22.31 10.87
CA LYS A 113 8.05 -22.55 11.78
C LYS A 113 8.65 -23.96 11.71
N HIS A 114 7.82 -24.99 11.59
CA HIS A 114 8.24 -26.40 11.61
C HIS A 114 8.35 -27.03 10.22
N LYS A 115 7.93 -26.33 9.18
CA LYS A 115 7.89 -26.87 7.82
C LYS A 115 8.89 -26.19 6.88
N SER A 116 9.10 -24.90 7.04
CA SER A 116 10.08 -24.10 6.30
C SER A 116 10.69 -23.04 7.23
N PRO A 117 11.73 -23.41 8.00
CA PRO A 117 12.35 -22.52 9.01
C PRO A 117 12.85 -21.20 8.41
N VAL A 118 13.46 -21.26 7.22
CA VAL A 118 14.00 -20.08 6.51
C VAL A 118 12.86 -19.09 6.21
N LEU A 119 11.80 -19.55 5.55
CA LEU A 119 10.64 -18.69 5.26
C LEU A 119 9.99 -18.17 6.54
N ALA A 120 9.87 -19.01 7.57
CA ALA A 120 9.29 -18.61 8.85
C ALA A 120 10.09 -17.50 9.51
N GLU A 121 11.41 -17.57 9.47
CA GLU A 121 12.26 -16.54 10.04
C GLU A 121 12.19 -15.25 9.23
N CYS A 122 12.25 -15.31 7.89
CA CYS A 122 12.07 -14.14 7.03
C CYS A 122 10.74 -13.43 7.34
N PHE A 123 9.62 -14.16 7.37
CA PHE A 123 8.32 -13.57 7.70
C PHE A 123 8.25 -12.97 9.10
N ASN A 124 8.90 -13.57 10.10
CA ASN A 124 8.96 -13.01 11.44
C ASN A 124 9.75 -11.70 11.47
N LEU A 125 10.84 -11.62 10.72
CA LEU A 125 11.67 -10.40 10.63
C LEU A 125 10.96 -9.31 9.84
N MET A 126 10.31 -9.62 8.72
CA MET A 126 9.41 -8.68 8.02
C MET A 126 8.30 -8.18 8.94
N SER A 127 7.65 -9.08 9.69
CA SER A 127 6.63 -8.70 10.67
C SER A 127 7.17 -7.72 11.72
N ARG A 128 8.43 -7.83 12.14
CA ARG A 128 9.09 -6.87 13.03
C ARG A 128 9.18 -5.48 12.37
N ASP A 129 9.57 -5.43 11.11
CA ASP A 129 9.74 -4.18 10.38
C ASP A 129 8.38 -3.49 10.19
N GLU A 130 7.36 -4.22 9.75
CA GLU A 130 5.98 -3.74 9.63
C GLU A 130 5.37 -3.24 10.96
N ALA A 131 5.68 -3.93 12.08
CA ALA A 131 5.24 -3.47 13.40
C ALA A 131 5.91 -2.14 13.78
N ARG A 132 7.17 -1.94 13.39
CA ARG A 132 7.92 -0.70 13.60
C ARG A 132 7.32 0.45 12.80
N HIS A 133 7.04 0.21 11.52
CA HIS A 133 6.41 1.15 10.62
C HIS A 133 5.01 1.59 11.13
N ALA A 134 4.14 0.62 11.39
CA ALA A 134 2.80 0.88 11.91
C ALA A 134 2.84 1.62 13.27
N GLY A 135 3.74 1.23 14.16
CA GLY A 135 3.93 1.86 15.46
C GLY A 135 4.40 3.32 15.33
N PHE A 136 5.31 3.59 14.41
CA PHE A 136 5.83 4.93 14.15
C PHE A 136 4.75 5.86 13.60
N LEU A 137 3.94 5.39 12.63
CA LEU A 137 2.80 6.12 12.08
C LEU A 137 1.72 6.39 13.13
N ASN A 138 1.38 5.38 13.94
CA ASN A 138 0.38 5.54 15.00
C ASN A 138 0.88 6.51 16.09
N LYS A 139 2.18 6.52 16.36
CA LYS A 139 2.79 7.50 17.26
C LYS A 139 2.74 8.92 16.67
N ALA A 140 2.96 9.06 15.35
CA ALA A 140 2.81 10.36 14.68
C ALA A 140 1.38 10.92 14.80
N MET A 141 0.35 10.06 14.71
CA MET A 141 -1.04 10.49 14.95
C MET A 141 -1.23 11.08 16.35
N SER A 142 -0.46 10.65 17.36
CA SER A 142 -0.58 11.17 18.73
C SER A 142 -0.14 12.61 18.87
N ASP A 143 0.66 13.15 17.95
CA ASP A 143 1.02 14.57 17.91
C ASP A 143 -0.18 15.46 17.52
N PHE A 144 -1.19 14.85 16.94
CA PHE A 144 -2.47 15.45 16.61
C PHE A 144 -3.58 15.08 17.63
N ASN A 145 -3.18 14.57 18.80
CA ASN A 145 -4.08 14.09 19.86
C ASN A 145 -5.00 12.94 19.43
N LEU A 146 -4.56 12.12 18.49
CA LEU A 146 -5.29 10.96 17.97
C LEU A 146 -4.38 9.71 17.92
N SER A 147 -4.98 8.54 17.92
CA SER A 147 -4.31 7.25 17.69
C SER A 147 -5.31 6.23 17.16
N LEU A 148 -4.83 5.13 16.59
CA LEU A 148 -5.65 3.98 16.26
C LEU A 148 -5.56 2.92 17.38
N ASP A 149 -6.67 2.29 17.70
CA ASP A 149 -6.67 1.06 18.48
C ASP A 149 -6.42 -0.13 17.56
N LEU A 150 -5.15 -0.53 17.46
CA LEU A 150 -4.72 -1.64 16.60
C LEU A 150 -5.34 -2.98 17.02
N GLY A 151 -5.61 -3.17 18.32
CA GLY A 151 -6.32 -4.34 18.82
C GLY A 151 -7.77 -4.39 18.35
N PHE A 152 -8.44 -3.24 18.31
CA PHE A 152 -9.77 -3.13 17.73
C PHE A 152 -9.76 -3.39 16.22
N LEU A 153 -8.78 -2.84 15.48
CA LEU A 153 -8.62 -3.09 14.04
C LEU A 153 -8.51 -4.58 13.73
N THR A 154 -7.70 -5.32 14.49
CA THR A 154 -7.54 -6.78 14.32
C THR A 154 -8.88 -7.52 14.40
N LYS A 155 -9.80 -7.07 15.27
CA LYS A 155 -11.10 -7.73 15.51
C LYS A 155 -12.20 -7.25 14.57
N SER A 156 -12.16 -5.98 14.14
CA SER A 156 -13.23 -5.33 13.38
C SER A 156 -13.07 -5.45 11.88
N ARG A 157 -11.84 -5.64 11.37
CA ARG A 157 -11.56 -5.74 9.94
C ARG A 157 -11.92 -7.11 9.36
N LYS A 158 -12.46 -7.10 8.14
CA LYS A 158 -12.74 -8.32 7.39
C LYS A 158 -11.47 -8.82 6.73
N TYR A 159 -11.11 -10.09 6.99
CA TYR A 159 -9.99 -10.74 6.32
C TYR A 159 -10.40 -11.24 4.93
N THR A 160 -9.59 -10.93 3.93
CA THR A 160 -9.74 -11.40 2.56
C THR A 160 -8.88 -12.65 2.38
N PHE A 161 -9.52 -13.76 2.00
CA PHE A 161 -8.79 -14.99 1.68
C PHE A 161 -8.23 -14.93 0.28
N PHE A 162 -6.93 -15.18 0.16
CA PHE A 162 -6.25 -15.42 -1.10
C PHE A 162 -5.47 -16.74 -1.05
N LYS A 163 -5.43 -17.48 -2.18
CA LYS A 163 -4.49 -18.61 -2.32
C LYS A 163 -3.05 -18.12 -2.25
N PRO A 164 -2.06 -18.97 -1.85
CA PRO A 164 -0.67 -18.57 -1.68
C PRO A 164 -0.11 -17.73 -2.83
N LYS A 165 -0.25 -18.17 -4.08
CA LYS A 165 0.25 -17.41 -5.23
C LYS A 165 -0.31 -15.99 -5.32
N PHE A 166 -1.57 -15.78 -4.93
CA PHE A 166 -2.21 -14.47 -4.98
C PHE A 166 -1.79 -13.58 -3.81
N ILE A 167 -1.47 -14.18 -2.66
CA ILE A 167 -0.78 -13.46 -1.57
C ILE A 167 0.54 -12.90 -2.09
N PHE A 168 1.36 -13.72 -2.75
CA PHE A 168 2.65 -13.26 -3.27
C PHE A 168 2.51 -12.18 -4.33
N TYR A 169 1.53 -12.27 -5.23
CA TYR A 169 1.30 -11.20 -6.20
C TYR A 169 0.89 -9.88 -5.52
N ALA A 170 -0.05 -9.97 -4.56
CA ALA A 170 -0.55 -8.79 -3.87
C ALA A 170 0.51 -8.12 -3.00
N THR A 171 1.23 -8.92 -2.18
CA THR A 171 2.26 -8.40 -1.27
C THR A 171 3.48 -7.89 -2.03
N TYR A 172 4.00 -8.62 -3.02
CA TYR A 172 5.09 -8.15 -3.87
C TYR A 172 4.79 -6.77 -4.48
N LEU A 173 3.60 -6.61 -5.06
CA LEU A 173 3.22 -5.32 -5.64
C LEU A 173 3.01 -4.24 -4.56
N SER A 174 2.51 -4.61 -3.38
CA SER A 174 2.35 -3.68 -2.26
C SER A 174 3.70 -3.13 -1.79
N GLU A 175 4.68 -4.01 -1.59
CA GLU A 175 6.04 -3.61 -1.17
C GLU A 175 6.72 -2.75 -2.25
N LYS A 176 6.69 -3.18 -3.52
CA LYS A 176 7.34 -2.43 -4.60
C LYS A 176 6.66 -1.10 -4.90
N ILE A 177 5.34 -1.00 -4.80
CA ILE A 177 4.65 0.30 -4.95
C ILE A 177 4.89 1.19 -3.72
N GLY A 178 4.95 0.61 -2.51
CA GLY A 178 5.34 1.30 -1.27
C GLY A 178 6.71 1.95 -1.40
N TYR A 179 7.70 1.17 -1.86
CA TYR A 179 9.04 1.67 -2.16
C TYR A 179 9.01 2.90 -3.08
N TRP A 180 8.35 2.79 -4.25
CA TRP A 180 8.33 3.90 -5.22
C TRP A 180 7.57 5.12 -4.71
N ARG A 181 6.52 4.91 -3.94
CA ARG A 181 5.75 6.00 -3.30
C ARG A 181 6.60 6.78 -2.31
N TYR A 182 7.21 6.09 -1.36
CA TYR A 182 7.96 6.72 -0.28
C TYR A 182 9.25 7.37 -0.78
N ILE A 183 10.00 6.71 -1.66
CA ILE A 183 11.25 7.27 -2.19
C ILE A 183 10.99 8.50 -3.06
N THR A 184 9.87 8.55 -3.78
CA THR A 184 9.51 9.70 -4.61
C THR A 184 9.16 10.91 -3.74
N ILE A 185 8.36 10.72 -2.69
CA ILE A 185 8.08 11.78 -1.71
C ILE A 185 9.37 12.24 -1.03
N TYR A 186 10.21 11.32 -0.57
CA TYR A 186 11.48 11.64 0.08
C TYR A 186 12.36 12.51 -0.80
N ARG A 187 12.62 12.07 -2.04
CA ARG A 187 13.48 12.82 -2.99
C ARG A 187 12.93 14.19 -3.32
N HIS A 188 11.61 14.32 -3.44
CA HIS A 188 10.98 15.61 -3.66
C HIS A 188 11.22 16.55 -2.46
N LEU A 189 10.97 16.08 -1.24
CA LEU A 189 11.12 16.89 -0.03
C LEU A 189 12.57 17.17 0.37
N GLU A 190 13.54 16.37 -0.08
CA GLU A 190 14.97 16.69 0.02
C GLU A 190 15.38 17.81 -0.96
N ALA A 191 14.75 17.84 -2.14
CA ALA A 191 14.96 18.93 -3.12
C ALA A 191 14.19 20.20 -2.74
N HIS A 192 13.10 20.09 -2.01
CA HIS A 192 12.19 21.17 -1.59
C HIS A 192 11.88 21.05 -0.09
N PRO A 193 12.86 21.33 0.81
CA PRO A 193 12.67 21.20 2.26
C PRO A 193 11.55 22.09 2.82
N GLU A 194 11.22 23.19 2.16
CA GLU A 194 10.13 24.10 2.49
C GLU A 194 8.75 23.47 2.43
N ASP A 195 8.59 22.42 1.62
CA ASP A 195 7.33 21.68 1.44
C ASP A 195 7.16 20.57 2.50
N ARG A 196 8.16 20.35 3.35
CA ARG A 196 8.10 19.32 4.38
C ARG A 196 7.29 19.76 5.58
N ILE A 197 6.00 19.46 5.59
CA ILE A 197 5.05 19.86 6.63
C ILE A 197 5.24 19.13 7.97
N TYR A 198 5.91 17.95 7.98
CA TYR A 198 6.06 17.12 9.18
C TYR A 198 7.31 16.22 9.10
N PRO A 199 8.02 15.94 10.21
CA PRO A 199 9.32 15.26 10.20
C PRO A 199 9.30 13.80 9.73
N ILE A 200 8.14 13.11 9.73
CA ILE A 200 8.04 11.69 9.37
C ILE A 200 8.63 11.39 7.99
N PHE A 201 8.54 12.32 7.05
CA PHE A 201 9.01 12.15 5.68
C PHE A 201 10.53 11.96 5.59
N ARG A 202 11.30 12.42 6.58
CA ARG A 202 12.78 12.19 6.65
C ARG A 202 13.13 10.71 6.80
N PHE A 203 12.20 9.91 7.29
CA PHE A 203 12.40 8.48 7.54
C PHE A 203 12.10 7.61 6.33
N PHE A 204 11.55 8.18 5.26
CA PHE A 204 11.11 7.43 4.10
C PHE A 204 12.24 6.78 3.31
N GLU A 205 13.46 7.33 3.30
CA GLU A 205 14.61 6.69 2.66
C GLU A 205 14.92 5.32 3.29
N ASN A 206 15.07 5.28 4.60
CA ASN A 206 15.34 4.05 5.33
C ASN A 206 14.14 3.10 5.33
N TRP A 207 12.93 3.66 5.34
CA TRP A 207 11.72 2.88 5.15
C TRP A 207 11.73 2.14 3.82
N CYS A 208 12.11 2.83 2.75
CA CYS A 208 12.25 2.24 1.42
C CYS A 208 13.24 1.08 1.37
N GLN A 209 14.28 1.08 2.20
CA GLN A 209 15.22 -0.04 2.29
C GLN A 209 14.53 -1.31 2.82
N ASP A 210 13.62 -1.16 3.80
CA ASP A 210 12.82 -2.28 4.31
C ASP A 210 11.84 -2.77 3.22
N GLU A 211 11.06 -1.88 2.60
CA GLU A 211 10.13 -2.21 1.51
C GLU A 211 10.81 -2.92 0.34
N ASN A 212 12.02 -2.47 -0.01
CA ASN A 212 12.78 -3.10 -1.09
C ASN A 212 13.17 -4.52 -0.76
N ARG A 213 13.70 -4.77 0.47
CA ARG A 213 14.05 -6.13 0.94
C ARG A 213 12.85 -7.04 1.01
N HIS A 214 11.70 -6.54 1.51
CA HIS A 214 10.44 -7.28 1.51
C HIS A 214 10.06 -7.69 0.08
N GLY A 215 10.10 -6.75 -0.86
CA GLY A 215 9.79 -7.03 -2.25
C GLY A 215 10.78 -8.01 -2.90
N ASP A 216 12.08 -7.91 -2.62
CA ASP A 216 13.10 -8.84 -3.14
C ASP A 216 12.91 -10.26 -2.57
N PHE A 217 12.46 -10.39 -1.33
CA PHE A 217 12.09 -11.67 -0.75
C PHE A 217 10.91 -12.32 -1.49
N PHE A 218 9.86 -11.57 -1.80
CA PHE A 218 8.74 -12.10 -2.58
C PHE A 218 9.13 -12.43 -4.02
N ASP A 219 10.01 -11.64 -4.63
CA ASP A 219 10.62 -11.92 -5.93
C ASP A 219 11.32 -13.30 -5.91
N ALA A 220 12.22 -13.52 -4.94
CA ALA A 220 12.96 -14.77 -4.81
C ALA A 220 12.04 -15.99 -4.61
N ILE A 221 10.98 -15.86 -3.79
CA ILE A 221 9.99 -16.93 -3.61
C ILE A 221 9.25 -17.24 -4.92
N MET A 222 8.83 -16.23 -5.65
CA MET A 222 8.08 -16.44 -6.88
C MET A 222 8.95 -17.08 -7.96
N ARG A 223 10.24 -16.73 -8.05
CA ARG A 223 11.20 -17.37 -8.96
C ARG A 223 11.51 -18.81 -8.54
N ALA A 224 11.52 -19.12 -7.25
CA ALA A 224 11.62 -20.49 -6.76
C ALA A 224 10.38 -21.35 -7.12
N ASN A 225 9.25 -20.71 -7.40
CA ASN A 225 7.98 -21.36 -7.70
C ASN A 225 7.45 -20.99 -9.09
N PRO A 226 8.12 -21.41 -10.19
CA PRO A 226 7.80 -20.98 -11.55
C PRO A 226 6.37 -21.35 -11.97
N GLN A 227 5.73 -22.33 -11.34
CA GLN A 227 4.31 -22.66 -11.54
C GLN A 227 3.36 -21.51 -11.18
N PHE A 228 3.81 -20.50 -10.44
CA PHE A 228 3.03 -19.32 -10.16
C PHE A 228 3.00 -18.35 -11.35
N LEU A 229 3.98 -18.44 -12.27
CA LEU A 229 4.23 -17.42 -13.30
C LEU A 229 4.10 -17.94 -14.74
N ASN A 230 4.26 -19.26 -14.97
CA ASN A 230 4.58 -19.81 -16.30
C ASN A 230 3.37 -20.22 -17.16
N ASP A 231 2.12 -20.06 -16.71
CA ASP A 231 0.96 -20.41 -17.50
C ASP A 231 0.17 -19.18 -18.01
N TRP A 232 -0.71 -19.38 -19.00
CA TRP A 232 -1.55 -18.32 -19.53
C TRP A 232 -2.48 -17.70 -18.46
N ARG A 233 -2.87 -18.50 -17.46
CA ARG A 233 -3.69 -18.03 -16.34
C ARG A 233 -2.88 -17.10 -15.43
N ALA A 234 -1.60 -17.41 -15.22
CA ALA A 234 -0.69 -16.52 -14.49
C ALA A 234 -0.59 -15.14 -15.16
N LYS A 235 -0.43 -15.10 -16.50
CA LYS A 235 -0.43 -13.83 -17.26
C LYS A 235 -1.71 -13.02 -17.02
N LEU A 236 -2.89 -13.65 -17.04
CA LEU A 236 -4.16 -12.98 -16.76
C LEU A 236 -4.23 -12.46 -15.31
N TRP A 237 -3.80 -13.27 -14.34
CA TRP A 237 -3.81 -12.86 -12.95
C TRP A 237 -2.79 -11.77 -12.63
N CYS A 238 -1.57 -11.85 -13.13
CA CYS A 238 -0.57 -10.80 -12.98
C CYS A 238 -1.10 -9.47 -13.54
N LYS A 239 -1.69 -9.51 -14.73
CA LYS A 239 -2.35 -8.35 -15.34
C LYS A 239 -3.46 -7.78 -14.47
N PHE A 240 -4.30 -8.64 -13.89
CA PHE A 240 -5.36 -8.25 -12.97
C PHE A 240 -4.82 -7.57 -11.70
N PHE A 241 -3.78 -8.13 -11.09
CA PHE A 241 -3.19 -7.59 -9.88
C PHE A 241 -2.50 -6.24 -10.14
N LEU A 242 -1.73 -6.12 -11.22
CA LEU A 242 -1.14 -4.84 -11.66
C LEU A 242 -2.20 -3.77 -11.81
N LEU A 243 -3.25 -4.05 -12.61
CA LEU A 243 -4.33 -3.10 -12.82
C LEU A 243 -5.05 -2.75 -11.52
N SER A 244 -5.31 -3.74 -10.66
CA SER A 244 -6.00 -3.51 -9.39
C SER A 244 -5.22 -2.60 -8.47
N VAL A 245 -3.90 -2.79 -8.36
CA VAL A 245 -3.03 -1.97 -7.51
C VAL A 245 -2.93 -0.55 -8.08
N PHE A 246 -2.68 -0.41 -9.37
CA PHE A 246 -2.54 0.91 -10.02
C PHE A 246 -3.84 1.72 -10.00
N ALA A 247 -4.96 1.09 -10.36
CA ALA A 247 -6.26 1.76 -10.31
C ALA A 247 -6.66 2.15 -8.87
N THR A 248 -6.39 1.28 -7.89
CA THR A 248 -6.69 1.58 -6.48
C THR A 248 -5.85 2.75 -5.98
N MET A 249 -4.55 2.77 -6.27
CA MET A 249 -3.67 3.88 -5.90
C MET A 249 -4.15 5.18 -6.55
N TYR A 250 -4.27 5.21 -7.87
CA TYR A 250 -4.67 6.39 -8.61
C TYR A 250 -6.00 6.99 -8.13
N LEU A 251 -7.01 6.15 -7.95
CA LEU A 251 -8.32 6.60 -7.46
C LEU A 251 -8.26 7.12 -6.01
N ASN A 252 -7.41 6.53 -5.17
CA ASN A 252 -7.21 7.00 -3.80
C ASN A 252 -6.50 8.35 -3.74
N ASP A 253 -5.43 8.48 -4.50
CA ASP A 253 -4.51 9.61 -4.37
C ASP A 253 -5.09 10.86 -5.03
N ILE A 254 -5.80 10.71 -6.15
CA ILE A 254 -6.51 11.85 -6.77
C ILE A 254 -7.66 12.36 -5.87
N GLN A 255 -8.33 11.50 -5.10
CA GLN A 255 -9.31 11.94 -4.10
C GLN A 255 -8.67 12.76 -2.95
N ARG A 256 -7.35 12.68 -2.79
CA ARG A 256 -6.56 13.39 -1.78
C ARG A 256 -5.56 14.35 -2.41
N TYR A 257 -5.93 14.91 -3.55
CA TYR A 257 -5.09 15.85 -4.29
C TYR A 257 -4.52 16.94 -3.40
N ASP A 258 -5.33 17.52 -2.50
CA ASP A 258 -4.91 18.60 -1.62
C ASP A 258 -3.82 18.18 -0.62
N PHE A 259 -3.78 16.90 -0.22
CA PHE A 259 -2.66 16.39 0.58
C PHE A 259 -1.35 16.45 -0.21
N TYR A 260 -1.33 15.95 -1.45
CA TYR A 260 -0.13 16.00 -2.28
C TYR A 260 0.29 17.44 -2.58
N ALA A 261 -0.67 18.31 -2.86
CA ALA A 261 -0.43 19.72 -3.06
C ALA A 261 0.18 20.41 -1.81
N SER A 262 -0.22 19.99 -0.60
CA SER A 262 0.34 20.54 0.65
C SER A 262 1.81 20.18 0.90
N ILE A 263 2.33 19.19 0.19
CA ILE A 263 3.75 18.81 0.19
C ILE A 263 4.42 19.09 -1.16
N GLY A 264 3.88 20.02 -1.95
CA GLY A 264 4.45 20.49 -3.21
C GLY A 264 4.36 19.52 -4.40
N LEU A 265 3.59 18.42 -4.29
CA LEU A 265 3.45 17.41 -5.31
C LEU A 265 2.17 17.57 -6.13
N ASN A 266 2.26 17.37 -7.45
CA ASN A 266 1.09 17.12 -8.27
C ASN A 266 0.74 15.61 -8.20
N ALA A 267 -0.44 15.28 -7.67
CA ALA A 267 -0.85 13.90 -7.46
C ALA A 267 -0.86 13.07 -8.76
N ARG A 268 -1.24 13.65 -9.90
CA ARG A 268 -1.29 12.94 -11.19
C ARG A 268 0.09 12.60 -11.72
N ASP A 269 1.02 13.55 -11.68
CA ASP A 269 2.40 13.35 -12.12
C ASP A 269 3.13 12.36 -11.20
N TYR A 270 2.88 12.48 -9.89
CA TYR A 270 3.38 11.57 -8.87
C TYR A 270 2.91 10.13 -9.12
N ASP A 271 1.60 9.93 -9.26
CA ASP A 271 1.01 8.61 -9.50
C ASP A 271 1.48 8.00 -10.82
N LYS A 272 1.54 8.82 -11.88
CA LYS A 272 2.05 8.37 -13.17
C LYS A 272 3.46 7.81 -13.04
N TYR A 273 4.35 8.55 -12.39
CA TYR A 273 5.74 8.13 -12.17
C TYR A 273 5.80 6.84 -11.32
N VAL A 274 5.04 6.76 -10.22
CA VAL A 274 5.01 5.58 -9.35
C VAL A 274 4.47 4.35 -10.09
N ILE A 275 3.42 4.51 -10.91
CA ILE A 275 2.86 3.43 -11.74
C ILE A 275 3.89 2.93 -12.75
N GLU A 276 4.52 3.83 -13.49
CA GLU A 276 5.54 3.50 -14.49
C GLU A 276 6.69 2.72 -13.84
N LYS A 277 7.23 3.22 -12.74
CA LYS A 277 8.35 2.58 -12.03
C LYS A 277 7.98 1.25 -11.37
N THR A 278 6.78 1.13 -10.83
CA THR A 278 6.30 -0.15 -10.28
C THR A 278 6.07 -1.18 -11.38
N ASN A 279 5.53 -0.76 -12.53
CA ASN A 279 5.30 -1.62 -13.68
C ASN A 279 6.63 -2.15 -14.27
N GLU A 280 7.64 -1.28 -14.42
CA GLU A 280 9.01 -1.65 -14.81
C GLU A 280 9.63 -2.65 -13.81
N THR A 281 9.47 -2.39 -12.51
CA THR A 281 10.00 -3.27 -11.46
C THR A 281 9.30 -4.64 -11.50
N ALA A 282 7.98 -4.67 -11.66
CA ALA A 282 7.20 -5.90 -11.75
C ALA A 282 7.59 -6.76 -12.96
N ALA A 283 8.07 -6.16 -14.04
CA ALA A 283 8.53 -6.86 -15.24
C ALA A 283 9.71 -7.83 -15.00
N ARG A 284 10.43 -7.68 -13.88
CA ARG A 284 11.52 -8.59 -13.49
C ARG A 284 11.00 -9.98 -13.12
N VAL A 285 9.76 -10.05 -12.63
CA VAL A 285 9.14 -11.26 -12.09
C VAL A 285 7.89 -11.65 -12.87
N PHE A 286 6.99 -10.72 -13.10
CA PHE A 286 5.74 -10.98 -13.78
C PHE A 286 5.93 -11.23 -15.27
N PRO A 287 5.23 -12.21 -15.85
CA PRO A 287 5.34 -12.55 -17.27
C PRO A 287 4.72 -11.50 -18.20
N VAL A 288 4.05 -10.48 -17.65
CA VAL A 288 3.40 -9.40 -18.41
C VAL A 288 3.50 -8.07 -17.65
N MET A 289 3.57 -6.98 -18.42
CA MET A 289 3.39 -5.60 -17.98
C MET A 289 2.11 -5.02 -18.57
N LEU A 290 1.59 -3.97 -17.95
CA LEU A 290 0.57 -3.12 -18.57
C LEU A 290 1.23 -2.11 -19.51
N ASP A 291 0.52 -1.74 -20.57
CA ASP A 291 0.93 -0.62 -21.44
C ASP A 291 0.49 0.71 -20.80
N VAL A 292 1.25 1.11 -19.76
CA VAL A 292 0.98 2.34 -19.00
C VAL A 292 1.47 3.60 -19.70
N GLU A 293 2.24 3.48 -20.78
CA GLU A 293 2.64 4.64 -21.60
C GLU A 293 1.54 5.07 -22.55
N SER A 294 0.57 4.19 -22.81
CA SER A 294 -0.59 4.51 -23.65
C SER A 294 -1.44 5.63 -23.03
N PRO A 295 -1.72 6.72 -23.74
CA PRO A 295 -2.63 7.78 -23.25
C PRO A 295 -3.99 7.24 -22.83
N GLU A 296 -4.50 6.20 -23.52
CA GLU A 296 -5.77 5.55 -23.22
C GLU A 296 -5.81 5.00 -21.79
N PHE A 297 -4.66 4.57 -21.20
CA PHE A 297 -4.59 4.06 -19.85
C PHE A 297 -5.04 5.12 -18.83
N TYR A 298 -4.43 6.30 -18.89
CA TYR A 298 -4.77 7.38 -17.95
C TYR A 298 -6.12 8.04 -18.27
N GLU A 299 -6.50 8.18 -19.53
CA GLU A 299 -7.82 8.68 -19.91
C GLU A 299 -8.94 7.86 -19.29
N ARG A 300 -8.80 6.54 -19.24
CA ARG A 300 -9.79 5.64 -18.61
C ARG A 300 -9.80 5.74 -17.09
N LEU A 301 -8.62 5.87 -16.46
CA LEU A 301 -8.53 6.13 -15.02
C LEU A 301 -9.18 7.47 -14.67
N GLU A 302 -8.97 8.52 -15.44
CA GLU A 302 -9.61 9.84 -15.25
C GLU A 302 -11.14 9.78 -15.38
N LEU A 303 -11.66 8.93 -16.24
CA LEU A 303 -13.12 8.70 -16.30
C LEU A 303 -13.63 8.07 -15.02
N CYS A 304 -12.87 7.14 -14.41
CA CYS A 304 -13.19 6.55 -13.11
C CYS A 304 -13.10 7.60 -11.98
N VAL A 305 -12.10 8.50 -12.01
CA VAL A 305 -12.00 9.64 -11.08
C VAL A 305 -13.24 10.51 -11.14
N LYS A 306 -13.63 10.98 -12.34
CA LYS A 306 -14.82 11.81 -12.53
C LYS A 306 -16.10 11.11 -12.06
N ASN A 307 -16.21 9.81 -12.26
CA ASN A 307 -17.34 9.03 -11.74
C ASN A 307 -17.31 8.95 -10.21
N ASN A 308 -16.14 8.78 -9.59
CA ASN A 308 -16.01 8.74 -8.14
C ASN A 308 -16.33 10.09 -7.48
N GLU A 309 -15.96 11.21 -8.08
CA GLU A 309 -16.38 12.54 -7.64
C GLU A 309 -17.91 12.66 -7.62
N LYS A 310 -18.59 12.24 -8.70
CA LYS A 310 -20.04 12.20 -8.76
C LYS A 310 -20.67 11.26 -7.73
N LEU A 311 -20.05 10.08 -7.49
CA LEU A 311 -20.49 9.13 -6.47
C LEU A 311 -20.42 9.73 -5.07
N THR A 312 -19.35 10.47 -4.77
CA THR A 312 -19.17 11.20 -3.51
C THR A 312 -20.21 12.31 -3.36
N ALA A 313 -20.41 13.11 -4.38
CA ALA A 313 -21.44 14.16 -4.38
C ALA A 313 -22.87 13.61 -4.19
N ILE A 314 -23.20 12.46 -4.80
CA ILE A 314 -24.49 11.78 -4.60
C ILE A 314 -24.56 11.25 -3.15
N ALA A 315 -23.49 10.71 -2.61
CA ALA A 315 -23.45 10.15 -1.25
C ALA A 315 -23.73 11.23 -0.19
N SER A 316 -23.15 12.42 -0.34
CA SER A 316 -23.29 13.56 0.57
C SER A 316 -24.62 14.34 0.39
N SER A 317 -25.37 14.12 -0.71
CA SER A 317 -26.64 14.81 -0.95
C SER A 317 -27.73 14.42 0.06
N ASN A 318 -28.71 15.28 0.29
CA ASN A 318 -29.87 15.01 1.17
C ASN A 318 -31.00 14.19 0.49
N ARG A 319 -30.70 13.47 -0.60
CA ARG A 319 -31.67 12.70 -1.36
C ARG A 319 -32.04 11.38 -0.66
N PRO A 320 -33.27 10.85 -0.86
CA PRO A 320 -33.64 9.53 -0.35
C PRO A 320 -32.72 8.41 -0.85
N GLY A 321 -32.50 7.39 -0.01
CA GLY A 321 -31.55 6.32 -0.30
C GLY A 321 -31.78 5.57 -1.62
N PHE A 322 -33.05 5.32 -1.98
CA PHE A 322 -33.40 4.67 -3.26
C PHE A 322 -33.03 5.55 -4.47
N VAL A 323 -33.22 6.88 -4.39
CA VAL A 323 -32.81 7.82 -5.44
C VAL A 323 -31.31 7.81 -5.61
N LYS A 324 -30.55 7.84 -4.49
CA LYS A 324 -29.09 7.71 -4.52
C LYS A 324 -28.64 6.40 -5.18
N LEU A 325 -29.31 5.29 -4.89
CA LEU A 325 -28.97 4.00 -5.47
C LEU A 325 -29.14 4.03 -7.02
N PHE A 326 -30.27 4.51 -7.52
CA PHE A 326 -30.51 4.63 -8.97
C PHE A 326 -29.50 5.56 -9.66
N GLN A 327 -29.10 6.65 -8.99
CA GLN A 327 -28.10 7.58 -9.54
C GLN A 327 -26.68 7.02 -9.51
N LYS A 328 -26.33 6.19 -8.53
CA LYS A 328 -25.01 5.56 -8.42
C LYS A 328 -24.80 4.39 -9.37
N LEU A 329 -25.85 3.64 -9.68
CA LEU A 329 -25.76 2.42 -10.50
C LEU A 329 -25.10 2.66 -11.86
N PRO A 330 -25.50 3.65 -12.68
CA PRO A 330 -24.83 3.93 -13.95
C PRO A 330 -23.35 4.26 -13.81
N LEU A 331 -22.95 4.95 -12.73
CA LEU A 331 -21.56 5.32 -12.46
C LEU A 331 -20.73 4.09 -12.10
N TYR A 332 -21.27 3.17 -11.30
CA TYR A 332 -20.59 1.89 -11.01
C TYR A 332 -20.44 1.03 -12.27
N LEU A 333 -21.47 0.97 -13.11
CA LEU A 333 -21.41 0.25 -14.40
C LEU A 333 -20.36 0.89 -15.32
N SER A 334 -20.32 2.22 -15.38
CA SER A 334 -19.29 2.94 -16.14
C SER A 334 -17.88 2.63 -15.63
N ASN A 335 -17.65 2.67 -14.32
CA ASN A 335 -16.35 2.32 -13.73
C ASN A 335 -15.98 0.86 -14.06
N GLY A 336 -16.91 -0.07 -13.89
CA GLY A 336 -16.67 -1.48 -14.25
C GLY A 336 -16.31 -1.64 -15.73
N TRP A 337 -16.97 -0.88 -16.62
CA TRP A 337 -16.66 -0.88 -18.05
C TRP A 337 -15.27 -0.30 -18.37
N GLN A 338 -14.86 0.81 -17.73
CA GLN A 338 -13.53 1.38 -17.93
C GLN A 338 -12.44 0.41 -17.41
N LEU A 339 -12.62 -0.18 -16.23
CA LEU A 339 -11.69 -1.17 -15.70
C LEU A 339 -11.60 -2.42 -16.57
N LEU A 340 -12.73 -2.88 -17.12
CA LEU A 340 -12.72 -4.00 -18.08
C LEU A 340 -11.95 -3.65 -19.34
N LYS A 341 -12.15 -2.45 -19.90
CA LYS A 341 -11.38 -2.00 -21.07
C LYS A 341 -9.89 -1.90 -20.77
N LEU A 342 -9.50 -1.35 -19.62
CA LEU A 342 -8.11 -1.33 -19.17
C LEU A 342 -7.53 -2.76 -19.07
N TYR A 343 -8.30 -3.68 -18.52
CA TYR A 343 -7.90 -5.08 -18.43
C TYR A 343 -7.74 -5.74 -19.82
N LEU A 344 -8.54 -5.37 -20.80
CA LEU A 344 -8.50 -5.90 -22.16
C LEU A 344 -7.47 -5.18 -23.06
N MET A 345 -6.88 -4.06 -22.65
CA MET A 345 -5.79 -3.43 -23.38
C MET A 345 -4.65 -4.42 -23.63
N LYS A 346 -3.89 -4.21 -24.69
CA LYS A 346 -2.71 -5.03 -24.99
C LYS A 346 -1.73 -4.96 -23.82
N SER A 347 -1.23 -6.12 -23.40
CA SER A 347 -0.13 -6.22 -22.44
C SER A 347 1.19 -6.45 -23.15
N ILE A 348 2.28 -6.05 -22.50
CA ILE A 348 3.65 -6.24 -22.99
C ILE A 348 4.18 -7.52 -22.32
N GLU A 349 4.65 -8.48 -23.12
CA GLU A 349 5.27 -9.71 -22.59
C GLU A 349 6.71 -9.43 -22.14
N THR A 350 7.08 -9.91 -20.97
CA THR A 350 8.40 -9.65 -20.36
C THR A 350 9.46 -10.68 -20.70
N THR A 351 9.09 -11.80 -21.29
CA THR A 351 10.00 -12.91 -21.64
C THR A 351 11.15 -12.50 -22.59
N SER A 352 10.98 -11.41 -23.34
CA SER A 352 12.03 -10.85 -24.21
C SER A 352 13.07 -10.03 -23.43
N MET A 353 12.73 -9.50 -22.25
CA MET A 353 13.67 -8.74 -21.43
C MET A 353 14.57 -9.62 -20.56
N GLN A 354 14.09 -10.77 -20.13
CA GLN A 354 14.89 -11.73 -19.33
C GLN A 354 16.01 -12.40 -20.12
N SER A 355 15.92 -12.45 -21.46
CA SER A 355 16.95 -13.01 -22.34
C SER A 355 18.05 -12.00 -22.73
N SER A 356 17.87 -10.70 -22.47
CA SER A 356 18.84 -9.65 -22.82
C SER A 356 19.77 -9.26 -21.65
N VAL A 357 19.62 -9.89 -20.49
CA VAL A 357 20.41 -9.64 -19.24
C VAL A 357 21.23 -10.87 -18.83
N ARG A 358 21.49 -11.78 -19.77
CA ARG A 358 22.46 -12.88 -19.57
C ARG A 358 23.78 -12.57 -20.22
#